data_628246739ec54491b2a00e79a793012a
#
_entry.id   628246739ec54491b2a00e79a793012a
#
_cell.length_a   1.000
_cell.length_b   1.000
_cell.length_c   1.000
_cell.angle_alpha   90.00
_cell.angle_beta   90.00
_cell.angle_gamma   90.00
#
_symmetry.space_group_name_H-M   'P 1'
#
loop_
_entity.id
_entity.type
_entity.pdbx_description
1 polymer ?
#
loop_
_entity_poly.entity_id
_entity_poly.type
_entity_poly.pdbx_seq_one_letter_code
_entity_poly.pdbx_strand_id
1 'polypeptide(L)'
;AERTVQSGMDFMLDFHYSDFWADPAKQVKPKAWKELSGEALETAVYLHTVDTLKALKNHKLVPTMVQVGNEITKGLLWPDGYIEQTENMAHLLQAGIKGVREECPDARIVLHLDFGTDNKMYRQWFDQVSSYALDFDIIGMSYYPHWNGSLSLLLDNMNDISSRYDKDVLVAETSIGYTTETFGCNGIVYSKEHEKITGYPATQQGQEAFLRDLFATVRSVNNKRGIGVFYWEPAWLPIPDCTWASKSGSKYMKDKMTAGNAMANMALFDENGNANSALINMKTM
;
A
#
# COMPACT_ATOMS: atom_id res chain seq x y z
N ALA A 1 2.94 15.77 -0.70
CA ALA A 1 4.13 15.98 0.15
C ALA A 1 4.21 17.41 0.71
N GLU A 2 4.13 18.49 -0.11
CA GLU A 2 4.30 19.86 0.36
C GLU A 2 3.28 20.24 1.46
N ARG A 3 1.98 20.06 1.21
CA ARG A 3 0.94 20.33 2.23
C ARG A 3 1.06 19.44 3.46
N THR A 4 1.51 18.20 3.31
CA THR A 4 1.75 17.26 4.41
C THR A 4 2.84 17.80 5.34
N VAL A 5 3.99 18.18 4.79
CA VAL A 5 5.11 18.75 5.55
C VAL A 5 4.74 20.10 6.18
N GLN A 6 4.02 20.98 5.47
CA GLN A 6 3.52 22.24 6.01
C GLN A 6 2.56 22.04 7.19
N SER A 7 1.85 20.92 7.24
CA SER A 7 0.99 20.54 8.37
C SER A 7 1.74 19.86 9.53
N GLY A 8 3.08 19.79 9.47
CA GLY A 8 3.91 19.15 10.50
C GLY A 8 3.82 17.63 10.51
N MET A 9 3.42 17.02 9.39
CA MET A 9 3.33 15.57 9.23
C MET A 9 4.49 15.05 8.37
N ASP A 10 4.93 13.85 8.66
CA ASP A 10 5.82 13.07 7.81
C ASP A 10 5.04 12.42 6.66
N PHE A 11 5.75 11.89 5.65
CA PHE A 11 5.13 11.14 4.58
C PHE A 11 5.95 9.93 4.16
N MET A 12 5.27 8.90 3.70
CA MET A 12 5.83 7.79 2.96
C MET A 12 5.66 8.03 1.46
N LEU A 13 6.73 7.82 0.69
CA LEU A 13 6.66 7.80 -0.76
C LEU A 13 6.53 6.36 -1.23
N ASP A 14 5.51 6.06 -2.01
CA ASP A 14 5.27 4.73 -2.57
C ASP A 14 5.57 4.70 -4.07
N PHE A 15 6.51 3.84 -4.48
CA PHE A 15 6.86 3.61 -5.88
C PHE A 15 6.11 2.40 -6.43
N HIS A 16 5.11 2.62 -7.28
CA HIS A 16 4.42 1.54 -8.00
C HIS A 16 5.22 1.02 -9.20
N TYR A 17 6.16 1.80 -9.75
CA TYR A 17 6.92 1.51 -10.97
C TYR A 17 6.02 1.09 -12.15
N SER A 18 4.87 1.76 -12.30
CA SER A 18 3.88 1.48 -13.32
C SER A 18 3.18 2.77 -13.77
N ASP A 19 2.67 2.79 -15.01
CA ASP A 19 1.81 3.88 -15.52
C ASP A 19 0.35 3.74 -15.03
N PHE A 20 0.09 2.72 -14.23
CA PHE A 20 -1.21 2.38 -13.68
C PHE A 20 -1.06 1.94 -12.22
N TRP A 21 -2.15 1.63 -11.53
CA TRP A 21 -2.10 1.02 -10.20
C TRP A 21 -1.37 -0.32 -10.28
N ALA A 22 -0.30 -0.46 -9.52
CA ALA A 22 0.30 -1.77 -9.27
C ALA A 22 -0.46 -2.44 -8.13
N ASP A 23 -0.95 -3.65 -8.37
CA ASP A 23 -1.66 -4.48 -7.42
C ASP A 23 -1.32 -5.97 -7.67
N PRO A 24 -1.76 -6.93 -6.83
CA PRO A 24 -1.39 -8.34 -7.00
C PRO A 24 -1.77 -8.99 -8.33
N ALA A 25 -2.60 -8.30 -9.14
CA ALA A 25 -3.02 -8.76 -10.46
C ALA A 25 -2.44 -7.91 -11.61
N LYS A 26 -1.78 -6.78 -11.30
CA LYS A 26 -1.34 -5.78 -12.28
C LYS A 26 0.00 -5.18 -11.89
N GLN A 27 1.09 -5.77 -12.36
CA GLN A 27 2.46 -5.30 -12.11
C GLN A 27 3.19 -4.99 -13.43
N VAL A 28 2.48 -4.33 -14.36
CA VAL A 28 2.97 -4.12 -15.72
C VAL A 28 4.00 -2.98 -15.75
N LYS A 29 5.09 -3.20 -16.46
CA LYS A 29 6.11 -2.17 -16.71
C LYS A 29 5.50 -0.88 -17.27
N PRO A 30 6.02 0.30 -16.90
CA PRO A 30 5.68 1.54 -17.59
C PRO A 30 5.87 1.42 -19.10
N LYS A 31 5.06 2.11 -19.86
CA LYS A 31 5.15 2.10 -21.33
C LYS A 31 6.56 2.47 -21.83
N ALA A 32 7.22 3.40 -21.14
CA ALA A 32 8.58 3.82 -21.47
C ALA A 32 9.61 2.71 -21.25
N TRP A 33 9.33 1.73 -20.39
CA TRP A 33 10.22 0.61 -20.06
C TRP A 33 9.81 -0.70 -20.70
N LYS A 34 8.79 -0.69 -21.53
CA LYS A 34 8.18 -1.91 -22.08
C LYS A 34 9.19 -2.88 -22.73
N GLU A 35 10.17 -2.33 -23.45
CA GLU A 35 11.19 -3.11 -24.15
C GLU A 35 12.48 -3.30 -23.34
N LEU A 36 12.54 -2.78 -22.10
CA LEU A 36 13.71 -2.96 -21.23
C LEU A 36 13.63 -4.28 -20.49
N SER A 37 14.79 -4.90 -20.24
CA SER A 37 14.98 -6.11 -19.45
C SER A 37 16.38 -6.15 -18.84
N GLY A 38 16.63 -7.02 -17.85
CA GLY A 38 17.92 -7.17 -17.18
C GLY A 38 18.49 -5.84 -16.70
N GLU A 39 19.81 -5.64 -16.87
CA GLU A 39 20.53 -4.44 -16.41
C GLU A 39 19.94 -3.13 -16.90
N ALA A 40 19.36 -3.09 -18.10
CA ALA A 40 18.72 -1.88 -18.61
C ALA A 40 17.45 -1.53 -17.83
N LEU A 41 16.65 -2.52 -17.41
CA LEU A 41 15.48 -2.32 -16.59
C LEU A 41 15.87 -1.94 -15.15
N GLU A 42 16.87 -2.61 -14.57
CA GLU A 42 17.42 -2.26 -13.25
C GLU A 42 17.93 -0.80 -13.23
N THR A 43 18.66 -0.40 -14.26
CA THR A 43 19.12 0.99 -14.41
C THR A 43 17.94 1.97 -14.48
N ALA A 44 16.88 1.63 -15.21
CA ALA A 44 15.69 2.47 -15.29
C ALA A 44 14.98 2.62 -13.92
N VAL A 45 14.85 1.54 -13.15
CA VAL A 45 14.31 1.57 -11.77
C VAL A 45 15.16 2.45 -10.88
N TYR A 46 16.48 2.25 -10.88
CA TYR A 46 17.42 3.05 -10.09
C TYR A 46 17.32 4.54 -10.43
N LEU A 47 17.44 4.90 -11.73
CA LEU A 47 17.40 6.30 -12.15
C LEU A 47 16.06 6.96 -11.82
N HIS A 48 14.95 6.27 -12.05
CA HIS A 48 13.62 6.81 -11.71
C HIS A 48 13.49 7.10 -10.21
N THR A 49 13.99 6.20 -9.37
CA THR A 49 13.99 6.38 -7.91
C THR A 49 14.84 7.58 -7.51
N VAL A 50 16.07 7.65 -8.00
CA VAL A 50 17.01 8.74 -7.76
C VAL A 50 16.44 10.10 -8.22
N ASP A 51 15.96 10.18 -9.46
CA ASP A 51 15.44 11.43 -10.03
C ASP A 51 14.20 11.93 -9.28
N THR A 52 13.30 11.01 -8.88
CA THR A 52 12.12 11.38 -8.11
C THR A 52 12.51 11.92 -6.73
N LEU A 53 13.42 11.24 -6.02
CA LEU A 53 13.86 11.68 -4.69
C LEU A 53 14.66 13.00 -4.77
N LYS A 54 15.52 13.17 -5.76
CA LYS A 54 16.21 14.45 -6.02
C LYS A 54 15.22 15.59 -6.28
N ALA A 55 14.19 15.35 -7.09
CA ALA A 55 13.16 16.35 -7.35
C ALA A 55 12.44 16.78 -6.07
N LEU A 56 12.08 15.83 -5.21
CA LEU A 56 11.48 16.14 -3.91
C LEU A 56 12.44 16.92 -2.99
N LYS A 57 13.70 16.49 -2.88
CA LYS A 57 14.73 17.17 -2.08
C LYS A 57 14.97 18.62 -2.52
N ASN A 58 14.94 18.88 -3.81
CA ASN A 58 15.07 20.24 -4.35
C ASN A 58 13.95 21.17 -3.86
N HIS A 59 12.79 20.60 -3.49
CA HIS A 59 11.68 21.31 -2.85
C HIS A 59 11.69 21.19 -1.32
N LYS A 60 12.78 20.68 -0.70
CA LYS A 60 12.93 20.43 0.74
C LYS A 60 11.89 19.43 1.27
N LEU A 61 11.48 18.50 0.44
CA LEU A 61 10.53 17.43 0.77
C LEU A 61 11.31 16.11 0.85
N VAL A 62 11.60 15.66 2.07
CA VAL A 62 12.31 14.41 2.30
C VAL A 62 11.34 13.41 2.93
N PRO A 63 11.07 12.26 2.29
CA PRO A 63 10.23 11.23 2.88
C PRO A 63 10.93 10.59 4.09
N THR A 64 10.19 10.28 5.13
CA THR A 64 10.71 9.49 6.27
C THR A 64 10.65 7.99 6.02
N MET A 65 9.78 7.57 5.10
CA MET A 65 9.68 6.20 4.62
C MET A 65 9.57 6.19 3.09
N VAL A 66 10.13 5.16 2.46
CA VAL A 66 9.99 4.92 1.02
C VAL A 66 9.59 3.46 0.80
N GLN A 67 8.46 3.26 0.15
CA GLN A 67 8.00 1.94 -0.25
C GLN A 67 8.54 1.64 -1.66
N VAL A 68 9.24 0.51 -1.82
CA VAL A 68 9.85 0.06 -3.07
C VAL A 68 9.00 -1.07 -3.64
N GLY A 69 8.10 -0.72 -4.55
CA GLY A 69 7.07 -1.60 -5.08
C GLY A 69 5.82 -1.67 -4.20
N ASN A 70 4.64 -1.82 -4.81
CA ASN A 70 3.36 -1.94 -4.14
C ASN A 70 2.77 -3.33 -4.34
N GLU A 71 2.38 -4.00 -3.24
CA GLU A 71 1.75 -5.34 -3.23
C GLU A 71 2.50 -6.38 -4.10
N ILE A 72 3.81 -6.48 -3.89
CA ILE A 72 4.73 -7.25 -4.72
C ILE A 72 4.76 -8.76 -4.44
N THR A 73 3.70 -9.32 -3.89
CA THR A 73 3.60 -10.75 -3.57
C THR A 73 3.90 -11.65 -4.78
N LYS A 74 3.47 -11.25 -5.96
CA LYS A 74 3.77 -11.96 -7.22
C LYS A 74 4.91 -11.31 -8.01
N GLY A 75 5.70 -10.44 -7.36
CA GLY A 75 6.76 -9.67 -7.98
C GLY A 75 6.29 -8.32 -8.51
N LEU A 76 7.14 -7.66 -9.31
CA LEU A 76 6.91 -6.34 -9.88
C LEU A 76 7.44 -6.29 -11.33
N LEU A 77 7.03 -5.28 -12.10
CA LEU A 77 7.56 -5.01 -13.45
C LEU A 77 7.49 -6.24 -14.38
N TRP A 78 6.31 -6.89 -14.40
CA TRP A 78 6.12 -8.10 -15.19
C TRP A 78 6.38 -7.91 -16.69
N PRO A 79 6.91 -8.97 -17.39
CA PRO A 79 7.18 -10.33 -16.86
C PRO A 79 8.55 -10.49 -16.17
N ASP A 80 9.45 -9.51 -16.23
CA ASP A 80 10.85 -9.64 -15.82
C ASP A 80 11.02 -9.91 -14.32
N GLY A 81 10.25 -9.22 -13.50
CA GLY A 81 10.30 -9.33 -12.04
C GLY A 81 9.19 -10.21 -11.44
N TYR A 82 8.69 -11.24 -12.14
CA TYR A 82 7.82 -12.24 -11.52
C TYR A 82 8.51 -12.94 -10.35
N ILE A 83 7.74 -13.30 -9.32
CA ILE A 83 8.27 -14.00 -8.14
C ILE A 83 8.96 -15.32 -8.49
N GLU A 84 8.51 -16.02 -9.55
CA GLU A 84 9.16 -17.23 -10.07
C GLU A 84 10.54 -16.96 -10.67
N GLN A 85 10.82 -15.70 -11.03
CA GLN A 85 12.13 -15.21 -11.47
C GLN A 85 12.79 -14.44 -10.32
N THR A 86 12.94 -15.08 -9.18
CA THR A 86 13.34 -14.44 -7.91
C THR A 86 14.60 -13.60 -8.02
N GLU A 87 15.61 -14.07 -8.74
CA GLU A 87 16.86 -13.34 -8.96
C GLU A 87 16.60 -11.99 -9.64
N ASN A 88 15.87 -11.99 -10.76
CA ASN A 88 15.53 -10.76 -11.47
C ASN A 88 14.71 -9.83 -10.61
N MET A 89 13.70 -10.36 -9.90
CA MET A 89 12.90 -9.58 -8.96
C MET A 89 13.77 -8.94 -7.87
N ALA A 90 14.68 -9.70 -7.28
CA ALA A 90 15.57 -9.21 -6.24
C ALA A 90 16.51 -8.11 -6.78
N HIS A 91 17.06 -8.24 -7.97
CA HIS A 91 17.89 -7.21 -8.59
C HIS A 91 17.10 -5.90 -8.85
N LEU A 92 15.85 -6.00 -9.32
CA LEU A 92 14.98 -4.85 -9.49
C LEU A 92 14.69 -4.15 -8.15
N LEU A 93 14.42 -4.91 -7.09
CA LEU A 93 14.26 -4.37 -5.74
C LEU A 93 15.54 -3.72 -5.24
N GLN A 94 16.70 -4.36 -5.41
CA GLN A 94 18.00 -3.80 -5.05
C GLN A 94 18.28 -2.48 -5.76
N ALA A 95 17.91 -2.37 -7.05
CA ALA A 95 18.06 -1.14 -7.82
C ALA A 95 17.25 0.01 -7.20
N GLY A 96 15.99 -0.22 -6.85
CA GLY A 96 15.15 0.76 -6.16
C GLY A 96 15.69 1.12 -4.76
N ILE A 97 16.01 0.12 -3.96
CA ILE A 97 16.60 0.25 -2.61
C ILE A 97 17.89 1.09 -2.66
N LYS A 98 18.79 0.78 -3.60
CA LYS A 98 20.02 1.53 -3.81
C LYS A 98 19.76 3.01 -4.08
N GLY A 99 18.80 3.32 -4.96
CA GLY A 99 18.41 4.70 -5.24
C GLY A 99 17.90 5.44 -4.01
N VAL A 100 17.13 4.76 -3.14
CA VAL A 100 16.64 5.32 -1.87
C VAL A 100 17.80 5.59 -0.91
N ARG A 101 18.67 4.60 -0.67
CA ARG A 101 19.81 4.73 0.26
C ARG A 101 20.78 5.84 -0.16
N GLU A 102 20.97 6.02 -1.47
CA GLU A 102 21.83 7.08 -1.99
C GLU A 102 21.24 8.48 -1.79
N GLU A 103 19.94 8.66 -2.06
CA GLU A 103 19.32 9.98 -2.02
C GLU A 103 18.72 10.35 -0.66
N CYS A 104 18.22 9.37 0.08
CA CYS A 104 17.57 9.55 1.37
C CYS A 104 18.06 8.47 2.36
N PRO A 105 19.33 8.52 2.81
CA PRO A 105 19.92 7.45 3.61
C PRO A 105 19.22 7.22 4.95
N ASP A 106 18.56 8.24 5.49
CA ASP A 106 17.81 8.16 6.76
C ASP A 106 16.37 7.67 6.59
N ALA A 107 15.88 7.60 5.34
CA ALA A 107 14.53 7.09 5.07
C ALA A 107 14.46 5.58 5.32
N ARG A 108 13.41 5.14 6.01
CA ARG A 108 13.17 3.71 6.23
C ARG A 108 12.52 3.10 4.99
N ILE A 109 13.03 1.96 4.54
CA ILE A 109 12.55 1.28 3.32
C ILE A 109 11.50 0.24 3.68
N VAL A 110 10.36 0.30 2.99
CA VAL A 110 9.24 -0.62 3.13
C VAL A 110 9.19 -1.56 1.93
N LEU A 111 9.08 -2.87 2.19
CA LEU A 111 8.63 -3.86 1.19
C LEU A 111 7.20 -4.27 1.53
N HIS A 112 6.29 -4.14 0.58
CA HIS A 112 4.86 -4.26 0.79
C HIS A 112 4.26 -5.47 0.05
N LEU A 113 3.62 -6.36 0.82
CA LEU A 113 2.87 -7.51 0.29
C LEU A 113 1.38 -7.37 0.61
N ASP A 114 0.52 -7.97 -0.21
CA ASP A 114 -0.91 -8.11 0.05
C ASP A 114 -1.21 -9.24 1.07
N PHE A 115 -2.50 -9.53 1.34
CA PHE A 115 -2.96 -10.62 2.21
C PHE A 115 -2.29 -10.68 3.59
N GLY A 116 -2.33 -9.59 4.36
CA GLY A 116 -1.62 -9.44 5.64
C GLY A 116 -1.88 -10.50 6.72
N THR A 117 -2.83 -11.42 6.53
CA THR A 117 -3.10 -12.54 7.42
C THR A 117 -2.56 -13.88 6.95
N ASP A 118 -2.01 -13.97 5.73
CA ASP A 118 -1.44 -15.20 5.19
C ASP A 118 0.03 -15.38 5.61
N ASN A 119 0.25 -15.80 6.85
CA ASN A 119 1.59 -16.02 7.40
C ASN A 119 2.44 -16.98 6.55
N LYS A 120 1.83 -18.02 5.98
CA LYS A 120 2.56 -18.97 5.15
C LYS A 120 3.12 -18.31 3.89
N MET A 121 2.32 -17.49 3.24
CA MET A 121 2.72 -16.75 2.04
C MET A 121 3.84 -15.76 2.38
N TYR A 122 3.72 -15.00 3.49
CA TYR A 122 4.77 -14.08 3.95
C TYR A 122 6.09 -14.80 4.21
N ARG A 123 6.07 -15.91 4.94
CA ARG A 123 7.28 -16.72 5.17
C ARG A 123 7.90 -17.20 3.86
N GLN A 124 7.10 -17.74 2.96
CA GLN A 124 7.59 -18.22 1.68
C GLN A 124 8.26 -17.10 0.88
N TRP A 125 7.65 -15.92 0.81
CA TRP A 125 8.16 -14.80 0.06
C TRP A 125 9.50 -14.29 0.63
N PHE A 126 9.54 -14.00 1.93
CA PHE A 126 10.76 -13.47 2.56
C PHE A 126 11.88 -14.51 2.66
N ASP A 127 11.58 -15.77 2.88
CA ASP A 127 12.57 -16.85 2.83
C ASP A 127 13.17 -16.98 1.41
N GLN A 128 12.35 -16.85 0.36
CA GLN A 128 12.80 -16.93 -1.03
C GLN A 128 13.78 -15.81 -1.40
N VAL A 129 13.59 -14.59 -0.88
CA VAL A 129 14.48 -13.46 -1.16
C VAL A 129 15.62 -13.30 -0.16
N SER A 130 15.68 -14.11 0.89
CA SER A 130 16.65 -13.97 1.99
C SER A 130 18.12 -14.03 1.55
N SER A 131 18.42 -14.85 0.52
CA SER A 131 19.78 -14.99 -0.03
C SER A 131 20.28 -13.77 -0.79
N TYR A 132 19.41 -12.86 -1.18
CA TYR A 132 19.76 -11.64 -1.94
C TYR A 132 20.08 -10.45 -1.04
N ALA A 133 19.99 -10.60 0.29
CA ALA A 133 20.36 -9.58 1.27
C ALA A 133 19.77 -8.19 0.96
N LEU A 134 18.45 -8.14 0.71
CA LEU A 134 17.74 -6.87 0.45
C LEU A 134 17.83 -5.96 1.70
N ASP A 135 18.37 -4.75 1.52
CA ASP A 135 18.55 -3.76 2.58
C ASP A 135 17.26 -2.94 2.80
N PHE A 136 16.30 -3.51 3.52
CA PHE A 136 15.04 -2.85 3.90
C PHE A 136 14.81 -2.90 5.41
N ASP A 137 13.88 -2.08 5.91
CA ASP A 137 13.67 -1.85 7.34
C ASP A 137 12.32 -2.34 7.84
N ILE A 138 11.30 -2.34 6.97
CA ILE A 138 9.89 -2.51 7.35
C ILE A 138 9.21 -3.48 6.39
N ILE A 139 8.40 -4.38 6.94
CA ILE A 139 7.45 -5.19 6.18
C ILE A 139 6.09 -4.50 6.22
N GLY A 140 5.64 -4.00 5.07
CA GLY A 140 4.30 -3.48 4.85
C GLY A 140 3.33 -4.57 4.45
N MET A 141 2.07 -4.44 4.85
CA MET A 141 1.03 -5.39 4.49
C MET A 141 -0.31 -4.72 4.23
N SER A 142 -1.04 -5.16 3.21
CA SER A 142 -2.44 -4.81 3.05
C SER A 142 -3.29 -5.66 3.98
N TYR A 143 -4.19 -5.02 4.71
CA TYR A 143 -5.18 -5.69 5.53
C TYR A 143 -6.56 -5.08 5.35
N TYR A 144 -7.41 -5.78 4.66
CA TYR A 144 -8.81 -5.44 4.48
C TYR A 144 -9.67 -6.48 5.20
N PRO A 145 -10.39 -6.14 6.28
CA PRO A 145 -11.06 -7.12 7.14
C PRO A 145 -12.08 -7.98 6.41
N HIS A 146 -12.69 -7.45 5.35
CA HIS A 146 -13.66 -8.16 4.54
C HIS A 146 -13.06 -9.19 3.57
N TRP A 147 -11.73 -9.15 3.35
CA TRP A 147 -11.02 -10.12 2.51
C TRP A 147 -10.02 -10.97 3.28
N ASN A 148 -9.38 -10.38 4.29
CA ASN A 148 -8.24 -11.00 4.94
C ASN A 148 -8.57 -11.68 6.28
N GLY A 149 -9.82 -11.56 6.79
CA GLY A 149 -10.23 -12.21 8.02
C GLY A 149 -9.92 -11.40 9.29
N SER A 150 -9.65 -12.07 10.41
CA SER A 150 -9.65 -11.44 11.73
C SER A 150 -8.35 -10.67 12.05
N LEU A 151 -8.48 -9.69 12.96
CA LEU A 151 -7.33 -8.97 13.56
C LEU A 151 -6.39 -9.90 14.34
N SER A 152 -6.91 -11.00 14.88
CA SER A 152 -6.06 -12.01 15.55
C SER A 152 -5.09 -12.66 14.56
N LEU A 153 -5.55 -13.05 13.37
CA LEU A 153 -4.68 -13.61 12.34
C LEU A 153 -3.65 -12.59 11.85
N LEU A 154 -4.05 -11.31 11.74
CA LEU A 154 -3.12 -10.24 11.43
C LEU A 154 -2.03 -10.11 12.49
N LEU A 155 -2.41 -10.08 13.77
CA LEU A 155 -1.46 -9.97 14.87
C LEU A 155 -0.49 -11.15 14.93
N ASP A 156 -1.00 -12.37 14.73
CA ASP A 156 -0.18 -13.57 14.70
C ASP A 156 0.86 -13.50 13.58
N ASN A 157 0.46 -13.07 12.38
CA ASN A 157 1.37 -12.87 11.27
C ASN A 157 2.40 -11.77 11.57
N MET A 158 1.96 -10.59 12.03
CA MET A 158 2.85 -9.48 12.37
C MET A 158 3.91 -9.88 13.41
N ASN A 159 3.54 -10.58 14.45
CA ASN A 159 4.46 -11.06 15.48
C ASN A 159 5.49 -12.05 14.94
N ASP A 160 5.03 -12.99 14.13
CA ASP A 160 5.88 -14.03 13.58
C ASP A 160 6.92 -13.47 12.61
N ILE A 161 6.47 -12.73 11.58
CA ILE A 161 7.38 -12.21 10.54
C ILE A 161 8.32 -11.13 11.08
N SER A 162 7.84 -10.28 12.00
CA SER A 162 8.66 -9.28 12.66
C SER A 162 9.82 -9.93 13.44
N SER A 163 9.51 -10.98 14.20
CA SER A 163 10.52 -11.73 14.95
C SER A 163 11.46 -12.51 14.04
N ARG A 164 10.91 -13.18 13.00
CA ARG A 164 11.68 -14.06 12.10
C ARG A 164 12.71 -13.30 11.26
N TYR A 165 12.33 -12.13 10.74
CA TYR A 165 13.17 -11.36 9.83
C TYR A 165 13.83 -10.16 10.48
N ASP A 166 13.62 -9.97 11.78
CA ASP A 166 14.15 -8.82 12.56
C ASP A 166 13.78 -7.46 11.94
N LYS A 167 12.51 -7.32 11.53
CA LYS A 167 11.97 -6.11 10.89
C LYS A 167 10.80 -5.53 11.67
N ASP A 168 10.60 -4.23 11.56
CA ASP A 168 9.33 -3.62 11.96
C ASP A 168 8.24 -3.96 10.96
N VAL A 169 6.99 -3.84 11.39
CA VAL A 169 5.82 -4.15 10.57
C VAL A 169 4.82 -2.99 10.61
N LEU A 170 4.14 -2.75 9.51
CA LEU A 170 3.05 -1.78 9.42
C LEU A 170 1.94 -2.29 8.51
N VAL A 171 0.73 -1.80 8.74
CA VAL A 171 -0.37 -1.97 7.79
C VAL A 171 -0.28 -0.85 6.77
N ALA A 172 0.19 -1.19 5.55
CA ALA A 172 0.41 -0.24 4.46
C ALA A 172 -0.91 0.18 3.80
N GLU A 173 -1.93 -0.69 3.85
CA GLU A 173 -3.26 -0.40 3.33
C GLU A 173 -4.34 -1.04 4.20
N THR A 174 -5.38 -0.27 4.48
CA THR A 174 -6.63 -0.77 5.06
C THR A 174 -7.78 0.17 4.73
N SER A 175 -8.98 -0.36 4.65
CA SER A 175 -10.22 0.43 4.68
C SER A 175 -11.40 -0.43 5.07
N ILE A 176 -12.48 0.19 5.50
CA ILE A 176 -13.76 -0.45 5.84
C ILE A 176 -14.92 0.50 5.53
N GLY A 177 -16.07 -0.05 5.19
CA GLY A 177 -17.25 0.75 4.86
C GLY A 177 -17.83 1.51 6.06
N TYR A 178 -18.14 2.80 5.85
CA TYR A 178 -18.98 3.56 6.77
C TYR A 178 -20.47 3.51 6.39
N THR A 179 -20.77 2.92 5.23
CA THR A 179 -22.12 2.69 4.72
C THR A 179 -22.09 1.58 3.67
N THR A 180 -23.25 1.01 3.36
CA THR A 180 -23.42 0.09 2.22
C THR A 180 -24.08 0.78 1.01
N GLU A 181 -24.33 2.09 1.08
CA GLU A 181 -24.85 2.86 -0.04
C GLU A 181 -23.86 2.94 -1.19
N THR A 182 -24.36 2.94 -2.41
CA THR A 182 -23.52 2.94 -3.62
C THR A 182 -23.32 4.33 -4.23
N PHE A 183 -24.11 5.31 -3.81
CA PHE A 183 -24.09 6.69 -4.33
C PHE A 183 -24.17 6.77 -5.87
N GLY A 184 -24.75 5.76 -6.50
CA GLY A 184 -24.78 5.65 -7.97
C GLY A 184 -23.45 5.29 -8.62
N CYS A 185 -22.39 5.00 -7.83
CA CYS A 185 -21.10 4.54 -8.36
C CYS A 185 -21.17 3.07 -8.79
N ASN A 186 -20.49 2.75 -9.87
CA ASN A 186 -20.35 1.38 -10.33
C ASN A 186 -19.19 0.68 -9.61
N GLY A 187 -19.34 -0.63 -9.38
CA GLY A 187 -18.28 -1.48 -8.85
C GLY A 187 -17.91 -1.19 -7.38
N ILE A 188 -18.85 -0.62 -6.61
CA ILE A 188 -18.65 -0.38 -5.17
C ILE A 188 -18.16 -1.67 -4.49
N VAL A 189 -17.05 -1.54 -3.77
CA VAL A 189 -16.38 -2.68 -3.14
C VAL A 189 -17.11 -3.13 -1.88
N TYR A 190 -17.49 -2.22 -0.97
CA TYR A 190 -18.06 -2.62 0.31
C TYR A 190 -19.59 -2.80 0.24
N SER A 191 -20.07 -3.96 0.69
CA SER A 191 -21.47 -4.38 0.62
C SER A 191 -21.99 -4.87 1.96
N LYS A 192 -23.30 -5.12 2.06
CA LYS A 192 -23.92 -5.76 3.23
C LYS A 192 -23.34 -7.14 3.58
N GLU A 193 -22.76 -7.81 2.61
CA GLU A 193 -22.09 -9.10 2.82
C GLU A 193 -20.75 -8.89 3.52
N HIS A 194 -20.00 -7.89 3.10
CA HIS A 194 -18.75 -7.50 3.75
C HIS A 194 -18.98 -7.01 5.19
N GLU A 195 -20.04 -6.26 5.45
CA GLU A 195 -20.46 -5.88 6.80
C GLU A 195 -20.61 -7.11 7.72
N LYS A 196 -21.29 -8.16 7.24
CA LYS A 196 -21.47 -9.41 8.02
C LYS A 196 -20.15 -10.14 8.26
N ILE A 197 -19.27 -10.17 7.26
CA ILE A 197 -17.96 -10.82 7.35
C ILE A 197 -17.08 -10.12 8.39
N THR A 198 -17.04 -8.79 8.36
CA THR A 198 -16.18 -8.01 9.27
C THR A 198 -16.69 -7.97 10.71
N GLY A 199 -17.99 -8.10 10.92
CA GLY A 199 -18.62 -7.95 12.21
C GLY A 199 -18.73 -6.51 12.74
N TYR A 200 -18.27 -5.52 11.94
CA TYR A 200 -18.43 -4.10 12.24
C TYR A 200 -19.60 -3.53 11.44
N PRO A 201 -20.57 -2.84 12.08
CA PRO A 201 -21.65 -2.19 11.34
C PRO A 201 -21.14 -1.21 10.30
N ALA A 202 -21.75 -1.20 9.12
CA ALA A 202 -21.44 -0.23 8.06
C ALA A 202 -22.01 1.15 8.42
N THR A 203 -21.41 1.77 9.42
CA THR A 203 -21.73 3.11 9.95
C THR A 203 -20.43 3.84 10.28
N GLN A 204 -20.49 5.16 10.45
CA GLN A 204 -19.32 5.92 10.90
C GLN A 204 -18.77 5.41 12.24
N GLN A 205 -19.63 4.99 13.17
CA GLN A 205 -19.25 4.42 14.46
C GLN A 205 -18.60 3.03 14.29
N GLY A 206 -19.10 2.20 13.37
CA GLY A 206 -18.49 0.90 13.07
C GLY A 206 -17.12 1.04 12.41
N GLN A 207 -16.96 2.01 11.50
CA GLN A 207 -15.66 2.36 10.93
C GLN A 207 -14.67 2.83 12.01
N GLU A 208 -15.13 3.68 12.94
CA GLU A 208 -14.34 4.13 14.09
C GLU A 208 -13.93 2.96 15.01
N ALA A 209 -14.87 2.07 15.34
CA ALA A 209 -14.61 0.91 16.18
C ALA A 209 -13.55 -0.01 15.55
N PHE A 210 -13.66 -0.30 14.26
CA PHE A 210 -12.66 -1.07 13.53
C PHE A 210 -11.27 -0.43 13.59
N LEU A 211 -11.16 0.87 13.32
CA LEU A 211 -9.85 1.55 13.35
C LEU A 211 -9.23 1.54 14.75
N ARG A 212 -10.05 1.70 15.80
CA ARG A 212 -9.60 1.60 17.19
C ARG A 212 -9.03 0.22 17.49
N ASP A 213 -9.73 -0.83 17.08
CA ASP A 213 -9.30 -2.21 17.30
C ASP A 213 -8.04 -2.54 16.47
N LEU A 214 -7.97 -2.06 15.22
CA LEU A 214 -6.79 -2.23 14.36
C LEU A 214 -5.57 -1.52 14.96
N PHE A 215 -5.70 -0.27 15.41
CA PHE A 215 -4.60 0.47 16.02
C PHE A 215 -4.14 -0.20 17.32
N ALA A 216 -5.06 -0.71 18.14
CA ALA A 216 -4.73 -1.48 19.33
C ALA A 216 -3.97 -2.78 18.96
N THR A 217 -4.41 -3.47 17.91
CA THR A 217 -3.77 -4.68 17.39
C THR A 217 -2.33 -4.39 16.95
N VAL A 218 -2.12 -3.36 16.12
CA VAL A 218 -0.77 -3.00 15.66
C VAL A 218 0.12 -2.58 16.82
N ARG A 219 -0.39 -1.80 17.78
CA ARG A 219 0.38 -1.42 18.99
C ARG A 219 0.73 -2.61 19.90
N SER A 220 -0.03 -3.70 19.83
CA SER A 220 0.23 -4.91 20.63
C SER A 220 1.28 -5.86 20.03
N VAL A 221 1.80 -5.55 18.84
CA VAL A 221 2.90 -6.32 18.24
C VAL A 221 4.10 -6.32 19.18
N ASN A 222 4.70 -7.49 19.37
CA ASN A 222 5.80 -7.72 20.29
C ASN A 222 6.97 -6.75 20.03
N ASN A 223 7.66 -6.40 21.10
CA ASN A 223 8.83 -5.51 21.07
C ASN A 223 8.55 -4.11 20.46
N LYS A 224 7.28 -3.69 20.44
CA LYS A 224 6.84 -2.40 19.84
C LYS A 224 7.17 -2.29 18.35
N ARG A 225 7.22 -3.40 17.65
CA ARG A 225 7.56 -3.43 16.23
C ARG A 225 6.39 -3.13 15.28
N GLY A 226 5.16 -3.07 15.77
CA GLY A 226 4.01 -2.56 15.02
C GLY A 226 4.02 -1.04 15.03
N ILE A 227 4.37 -0.41 13.91
CA ILE A 227 4.72 1.02 13.87
C ILE A 227 3.64 1.93 13.31
N GLY A 228 2.61 1.41 12.66
CA GLY A 228 1.54 2.26 12.15
C GLY A 228 0.59 1.60 11.16
N VAL A 229 -0.36 2.41 10.71
CA VAL A 229 -1.41 2.05 9.77
C VAL A 229 -1.59 3.18 8.78
N PHE A 230 -1.67 2.88 7.49
CA PHE A 230 -2.11 3.79 6.45
C PHE A 230 -3.54 3.43 6.01
N TYR A 231 -4.41 4.42 6.00
CA TYR A 231 -5.77 4.24 5.51
C TYR A 231 -5.81 4.47 4.00
N TRP A 232 -6.32 3.48 3.25
CA TRP A 232 -6.39 3.53 1.79
C TRP A 232 -7.55 4.39 1.32
N GLU A 233 -7.28 5.32 0.40
CA GLU A 233 -8.27 6.20 -0.24
C GLU A 233 -9.18 6.96 0.74
N PRO A 234 -8.62 7.66 1.74
CA PRO A 234 -9.40 8.27 2.81
C PRO A 234 -10.35 9.37 2.33
N ALA A 235 -10.06 10.00 1.19
CA ALA A 235 -10.79 11.16 0.68
C ALA A 235 -11.39 10.92 -0.73
N TRP A 236 -11.58 9.68 -1.12
CA TRP A 236 -12.09 9.36 -2.45
C TRP A 236 -13.61 9.40 -2.49
N LEU A 237 -14.18 10.59 -2.65
CA LEU A 237 -15.61 10.86 -2.61
C LEU A 237 -16.35 10.37 -3.87
N PRO A 238 -17.69 10.21 -3.82
CA PRO A 238 -18.52 9.81 -4.98
C PRO A 238 -18.72 10.97 -5.96
N ILE A 239 -17.65 11.40 -6.62
CA ILE A 239 -17.69 12.49 -7.60
C ILE A 239 -18.14 11.93 -8.95
N PRO A 240 -19.14 12.54 -9.62
CA PRO A 240 -19.57 12.11 -10.95
C PRO A 240 -18.38 12.09 -11.93
N ASP A 241 -18.38 11.10 -12.82
CA ASP A 241 -17.36 10.90 -13.86
C ASP A 241 -15.91 10.74 -13.34
N CYS A 242 -15.72 10.62 -12.03
CA CYS A 242 -14.42 10.28 -11.46
C CYS A 242 -14.02 8.88 -11.87
N THR A 243 -12.74 8.68 -12.18
CA THR A 243 -12.17 7.37 -12.50
C THR A 243 -10.87 7.19 -11.71
N TRP A 244 -10.53 5.93 -11.42
CA TRP A 244 -9.35 5.59 -10.61
C TRP A 244 -8.01 5.69 -11.36
N ALA A 245 -8.03 5.96 -12.67
CA ALA A 245 -6.80 6.10 -13.43
C ALA A 245 -6.95 7.13 -14.56
N SER A 246 -5.82 7.58 -15.10
CA SER A 246 -5.81 8.43 -16.27
C SER A 246 -6.30 7.67 -17.51
N LYS A 247 -6.90 8.39 -18.46
CA LYS A 247 -7.33 7.81 -19.75
C LYS A 247 -6.19 7.15 -20.52
N SER A 248 -4.96 7.69 -20.42
CA SER A 248 -3.76 7.14 -21.06
C SER A 248 -3.30 5.84 -20.38
N GLY A 249 -3.26 5.80 -19.06
CA GLY A 249 -2.93 4.60 -18.29
C GLY A 249 -3.92 3.46 -18.55
N SER A 250 -5.22 3.75 -18.48
CA SER A 250 -6.26 2.75 -18.76
C SER A 250 -6.20 2.22 -20.17
N LYS A 251 -5.93 3.09 -21.16
CA LYS A 251 -5.73 2.66 -22.55
C LYS A 251 -4.52 1.74 -22.70
N TYR A 252 -3.42 2.04 -22.02
CA TYR A 252 -2.21 1.21 -22.05
C TYR A 252 -2.48 -0.16 -21.43
N MET A 253 -3.15 -0.20 -20.30
CA MET A 253 -3.51 -1.42 -19.57
C MET A 253 -4.70 -2.19 -20.20
N LYS A 254 -5.38 -1.61 -21.18
CA LYS A 254 -6.64 -2.12 -21.73
C LYS A 254 -7.72 -2.32 -20.66
N ASP A 255 -7.68 -1.48 -19.63
CA ASP A 255 -8.65 -1.50 -18.53
C ASP A 255 -9.92 -0.77 -18.95
N LYS A 256 -11.06 -1.38 -18.64
CA LYS A 256 -12.38 -0.76 -18.85
C LYS A 256 -12.71 0.08 -17.62
N MET A 257 -12.27 1.33 -17.61
CA MET A 257 -12.69 2.26 -16.57
C MET A 257 -14.20 2.47 -16.62
N THR A 258 -14.87 2.19 -15.52
CA THR A 258 -16.22 2.64 -15.28
C THR A 258 -16.18 3.98 -14.53
N ALA A 259 -17.04 4.92 -14.94
CA ALA A 259 -17.21 6.16 -14.17
C ALA A 259 -17.77 5.84 -12.77
N GLY A 260 -17.33 6.60 -11.81
CA GLY A 260 -17.64 6.41 -10.39
C GLY A 260 -16.43 5.92 -9.60
N ASN A 261 -16.56 6.00 -8.29
CA ASN A 261 -15.50 5.62 -7.36
C ASN A 261 -15.91 4.38 -6.57
N ALA A 262 -15.26 3.26 -6.84
CA ALA A 262 -15.55 1.97 -6.22
C ALA A 262 -15.31 1.94 -4.68
N MET A 263 -14.52 2.88 -4.16
CA MET A 263 -14.15 2.97 -2.74
C MET A 263 -14.93 4.06 -1.99
N ALA A 264 -15.88 4.75 -2.65
CA ALA A 264 -16.55 5.93 -2.08
C ALA A 264 -17.22 5.68 -0.72
N ASN A 265 -17.76 4.50 -0.50
CA ASN A 265 -18.41 4.12 0.75
C ASN A 265 -17.46 3.63 1.86
N MET A 266 -16.15 3.67 1.58
CA MET A 266 -15.09 3.37 2.55
C MET A 266 -14.22 4.60 2.89
N ALA A 267 -14.51 5.78 2.33
CA ALA A 267 -13.79 7.01 2.65
C ALA A 267 -13.91 7.37 4.15
N LEU A 268 -13.00 8.22 4.63
CA LEU A 268 -13.08 8.83 5.97
C LEU A 268 -13.90 10.14 5.96
N PHE A 269 -14.58 10.41 4.86
CA PHE A 269 -15.53 11.49 4.68
C PHE A 269 -16.85 10.92 4.15
N ASP A 270 -17.97 11.56 4.52
CA ASP A 270 -19.27 11.24 3.96
C ASP A 270 -19.39 11.71 2.49
N GLU A 271 -20.52 11.42 1.87
CA GLU A 271 -20.80 11.78 0.47
C GLU A 271 -20.87 13.31 0.23
N ASN A 272 -21.01 14.11 1.30
CA ASN A 272 -21.02 15.56 1.28
C ASN A 272 -19.64 16.17 1.58
N GLY A 273 -18.63 15.35 1.86
CA GLY A 273 -17.29 15.78 2.21
C GLY A 273 -17.09 16.17 3.67
N ASN A 274 -18.03 15.83 4.56
CA ASN A 274 -17.84 16.03 6.01
C ASN A 274 -17.01 14.89 6.59
N ALA A 275 -16.07 15.20 7.48
CA ALA A 275 -15.25 14.20 8.13
C ALA A 275 -16.08 13.24 8.99
N ASN A 276 -15.89 11.94 8.82
CA ASN A 276 -16.50 10.90 9.64
C ASN A 276 -15.92 10.89 11.06
N SER A 277 -16.66 10.33 12.03
CA SER A 277 -16.20 10.21 13.42
C SER A 277 -14.85 9.50 13.54
N ALA A 278 -14.60 8.51 12.69
CA ALA A 278 -13.33 7.82 12.61
C ALA A 278 -12.13 8.75 12.35
N LEU A 279 -12.25 9.71 11.43
CA LEU A 279 -11.20 10.70 11.17
C LEU A 279 -11.09 11.71 12.31
N ILE A 280 -12.22 12.20 12.81
CA ILE A 280 -12.27 13.22 13.89
C ILE A 280 -11.57 12.68 15.15
N ASN A 281 -11.84 11.43 15.52
CA ASN A 281 -11.36 10.81 16.74
C ASN A 281 -10.02 10.08 16.59
N MET A 282 -9.43 10.03 15.40
CA MET A 282 -8.22 9.24 15.10
C MET A 282 -7.05 9.57 16.03
N LYS A 283 -6.90 10.82 16.45
CA LYS A 283 -5.80 11.23 17.38
C LYS A 283 -5.95 10.65 18.79
N THR A 284 -7.12 10.16 19.16
CA THR A 284 -7.41 9.62 20.50
C THR A 284 -7.58 8.11 20.53
N MET A 285 -7.46 7.46 19.38
CA MET A 285 -7.41 6.01 19.23
C MET A 285 -5.98 5.51 19.44
#